data_1e944d9bcf9427adb7cda6d51d2c55b9
#
_entry.id   1e944d9bcf9427adb7cda6d51d2c55b9
#
_cell.length_a   1.000
_cell.length_b   1.000
_cell.length_c   1.000
_cell.angle_alpha   90.00
_cell.angle_beta   90.00
_cell.angle_gamma   90.00
#
_symmetry.space_group_name_H-M   'P 1'
#
loop_
_entity.id
_entity.type
_entity.pdbx_description
1 polymer ?
#
loop_
_entity_poly.entity_id
_entity_poly.type
_entity_poly.pdbx_seq_one_letter_code
_entity_poly.pdbx_strand_id
1 'polypeptide(L)'
;MGHLCGQLRAEGKNVYGVPVGGSNTVGAFGYLDFVEEIRQQMQQQNGLQFDHLVFSCGSGGTATGLSLGAKLAGISNIHGVCVCDSPDVFYEHI
;
A
#
# COMPACT_ATOMS: atom_id res chain seq x y z
N MET A 1 -19.69 6.21 3.59
CA MET A 1 -18.71 7.31 3.46
C MET A 1 -19.11 8.33 2.40
N GLY A 2 -19.53 7.93 1.21
CA GLY A 2 -19.95 8.85 0.15
C GLY A 2 -21.10 9.78 0.55
N HIS A 3 -22.09 9.27 1.30
CA HIS A 3 -23.21 10.05 1.77
C HIS A 3 -22.76 11.17 2.73
N LEU A 4 -21.91 10.85 3.68
CA LEU A 4 -21.37 11.83 4.62
C LEU A 4 -20.53 12.89 3.91
N CYS A 5 -19.68 12.47 2.97
CA CYS A 5 -18.88 13.41 2.16
C CYS A 5 -19.78 14.37 1.37
N GLY A 6 -20.87 13.86 0.79
CA GLY A 6 -21.83 14.68 0.08
C GLY A 6 -22.51 15.72 0.97
N GLN A 7 -22.92 15.30 2.17
CA GLN A 7 -23.52 16.21 3.14
C GLN A 7 -22.56 17.33 3.58
N LEU A 8 -21.31 16.98 3.88
CA LEU A 8 -20.31 17.95 4.30
C LEU A 8 -19.95 18.93 3.19
N ARG A 9 -19.87 18.47 1.95
CA ARG A 9 -19.65 19.35 0.79
C ARG A 9 -20.79 20.32 0.58
N ALA A 10 -22.04 19.86 0.78
CA ALA A 10 -23.22 20.71 0.68
C ALA A 10 -23.19 21.82 1.73
N GLU A 11 -22.51 21.63 2.86
CA GLU A 11 -22.30 22.63 3.91
C GLU A 11 -21.15 23.59 3.59
N GLY A 12 -20.52 23.47 2.44
CA GLY A 12 -19.38 24.32 2.03
C GLY A 12 -18.02 23.89 2.54
N LYS A 13 -17.88 22.67 3.05
CA LYS A 13 -16.61 22.15 3.57
C LYS A 13 -15.81 21.45 2.47
N ASN A 14 -14.49 21.57 2.54
CA ASN A 14 -13.58 20.81 1.70
C ASN A 14 -13.41 19.42 2.29
N VAL A 15 -13.90 18.39 1.59
CA VAL A 15 -13.97 17.02 2.12
C VAL A 15 -13.25 16.06 1.17
N TYR A 16 -12.42 15.20 1.74
CA TYR A 16 -11.81 14.08 1.04
C TYR A 16 -12.11 12.79 1.80
N GLY A 17 -12.75 11.83 1.13
CA GLY A 17 -13.04 10.53 1.72
C GLY A 17 -11.85 9.59 1.55
N VAL A 18 -11.22 9.21 2.66
CA VAL A 18 -10.14 8.23 2.64
C VAL A 18 -10.76 6.84 2.84
N PRO A 19 -10.58 5.91 1.90
CA PRO A 19 -11.12 4.56 2.06
C PRO A 19 -10.43 3.81 3.22
N VAL A 20 -11.04 2.73 3.68
CA VAL A 20 -10.48 1.89 4.73
C VAL A 20 -9.07 1.45 4.35
N GLY A 21 -8.10 1.72 5.22
CA GLY A 21 -6.70 1.41 4.98
C GLY A 21 -6.02 2.26 3.91
N GLY A 22 -6.67 3.31 3.40
CA GLY A 22 -6.15 4.08 2.27
C GLY A 22 -6.03 3.25 0.99
N SER A 23 -6.83 2.17 0.87
CA SER A 23 -6.70 1.18 -0.21
C SER A 23 -7.35 1.68 -1.50
N ASN A 24 -6.66 2.55 -2.21
CA ASN A 24 -7.03 3.00 -3.55
C ASN A 24 -5.74 3.27 -4.34
N THR A 25 -5.90 3.66 -5.61
CA THR A 25 -4.76 3.95 -6.49
C THR A 25 -3.86 5.04 -5.91
N VAL A 26 -4.45 6.10 -5.34
CA VAL A 26 -3.68 7.20 -4.75
C VAL A 26 -2.85 6.71 -3.56
N GLY A 27 -3.45 5.91 -2.67
CA GLY A 27 -2.74 5.35 -1.52
C GLY A 27 -1.62 4.40 -1.94
N ALA A 28 -1.81 3.63 -3.01
CA ALA A 28 -0.79 2.71 -3.52
C ALA A 28 0.46 3.44 -4.00
N PHE A 29 0.35 4.65 -4.54
CA PHE A 29 1.51 5.44 -4.95
C PHE A 29 2.46 5.75 -3.79
N GLY A 30 1.94 5.88 -2.56
CA GLY A 30 2.78 6.06 -1.38
C GLY A 30 3.73 4.88 -1.16
N TYR A 31 3.30 3.67 -1.44
CA TYR A 31 4.14 2.49 -1.34
C TYR A 31 5.15 2.36 -2.47
N LEU A 32 4.84 2.89 -3.65
CA LEU A 32 5.83 3.00 -4.72
C LEU A 32 6.98 3.92 -4.29
N ASP A 33 6.67 5.06 -3.70
CA ASP A 33 7.67 5.98 -3.16
C ASP A 33 8.48 5.34 -2.03
N PHE A 34 7.84 4.57 -1.17
CA PHE A 34 8.49 3.84 -0.09
C PHE A 34 9.53 2.85 -0.62
N VAL A 35 9.19 2.07 -1.65
CA VAL A 35 10.12 1.10 -2.24
C VAL A 35 11.28 1.81 -2.92
N GLU A 36 11.04 2.93 -3.60
CA GLU A 36 12.10 3.72 -4.20
C GLU A 36 13.06 4.27 -3.14
N GLU A 37 12.54 4.70 -2.01
CA GLU A 37 13.36 5.15 -0.87
C GLU A 37 14.21 4.02 -0.33
N ILE A 38 13.65 2.81 -0.18
CA ILE A 38 14.43 1.62 0.21
C ILE A 38 15.55 1.35 -0.79
N ARG A 39 15.24 1.42 -2.08
CA ARG A 39 16.23 1.18 -3.13
C ARG A 39 17.41 2.15 -3.02
N GLN A 40 17.13 3.42 -2.78
CA GLN A 40 18.17 4.44 -2.58
C GLN A 40 18.99 4.17 -1.33
N GLN A 41 18.35 3.79 -0.23
CA GLN A 41 19.04 3.48 1.03
C GLN A 41 19.94 2.25 0.89
N MET A 42 19.53 1.24 0.16
CA MET A 42 20.37 0.08 -0.12
C MET A 42 21.64 0.47 -0.87
N GLN A 43 21.52 1.36 -1.84
CA GLN A 43 22.68 1.86 -2.60
C GLN A 43 23.63 2.67 -1.72
N GLN A 44 23.11 3.46 -0.79
CA GLN A 44 23.90 4.30 0.11
C GLN A 44 24.67 3.47 1.15
N GLN A 45 24.25 2.25 1.45
CA GLN A 45 24.86 1.40 2.46
C GLN A 45 25.77 0.32 1.85
N ASN A 46 26.61 0.71 0.91
CA ASN A 46 27.65 -0.15 0.31
C ASN A 46 27.08 -1.41 -0.36
N GLY A 47 25.96 -1.26 -1.06
CA GLY A 47 25.37 -2.38 -1.80
C GLY A 47 24.58 -3.36 -0.92
N LEU A 48 24.15 -2.95 0.26
CA LEU A 48 23.24 -3.76 1.06
C LEU A 48 22.00 -4.10 0.23
N GLN A 49 21.60 -5.38 0.22
CA GLN A 49 20.41 -5.84 -0.47
C GLN A 49 19.53 -6.65 0.46
N PHE A 50 18.21 -6.43 0.37
CA PHE A 50 17.24 -7.24 1.08
C PHE A 50 16.78 -8.38 0.16
N ASP A 51 16.77 -9.59 0.69
CA ASP A 51 16.29 -10.76 -0.05
C ASP A 51 14.78 -10.95 0.07
N HIS A 52 14.21 -10.53 1.21
CA HIS A 52 12.79 -10.69 1.50
C HIS A 52 12.22 -9.40 2.08
N LEU A 53 10.99 -9.07 1.67
CA LEU A 53 10.19 -8.00 2.25
C LEU A 53 8.94 -8.61 2.88
N VAL A 54 8.78 -8.46 4.19
CA VAL A 54 7.64 -9.02 4.94
C VAL A 54 6.82 -7.87 5.53
N PHE A 55 5.52 -7.93 5.37
CA PHE A 55 4.62 -6.87 5.82
C PHE A 55 3.28 -7.44 6.29
N SER A 56 2.54 -6.64 7.06
CA SER A 56 1.17 -6.97 7.47
C SER A 56 0.19 -6.66 6.34
N CYS A 57 -0.69 -7.58 6.02
CA CYS A 57 -1.71 -7.41 5.00
C CYS A 57 -3.10 -7.31 5.64
N GLY A 58 -3.64 -6.09 5.69
CA GLY A 58 -5.00 -5.83 6.18
C GLY A 58 -5.98 -5.66 5.03
N SER A 59 -6.13 -4.44 4.54
CA SER A 59 -7.08 -4.10 3.46
C SER A 59 -6.60 -4.44 2.05
N GLY A 60 -5.31 -4.76 1.88
CA GLY A 60 -4.72 -5.06 0.59
C GLY A 60 -4.02 -3.89 -0.09
N GLY A 61 -4.19 -2.66 0.40
CA GLY A 61 -3.54 -1.48 -0.18
C GLY A 61 -2.03 -1.55 -0.10
N THR A 62 -1.50 -1.92 1.06
CA THR A 62 -0.06 -2.13 1.27
C THR A 62 0.47 -3.22 0.34
N ALA A 63 -0.24 -4.37 0.27
CA ALA A 63 0.17 -5.48 -0.59
C ALA A 63 0.23 -5.06 -2.06
N THR A 64 -0.77 -4.33 -2.54
CA THR A 64 -0.84 -3.86 -3.92
C THR A 64 0.32 -2.92 -4.24
N GLY A 65 0.53 -1.91 -3.42
CA GLY A 65 1.59 -0.92 -3.64
C GLY A 65 2.99 -1.50 -3.53
N LEU A 66 3.23 -2.32 -2.51
CA LEU A 66 4.54 -2.96 -2.30
C LEU A 66 4.85 -3.98 -3.39
N SER A 67 3.85 -4.76 -3.85
CA SER A 67 4.07 -5.75 -4.91
C SER A 67 4.48 -5.08 -6.21
N LEU A 68 3.80 -4.01 -6.59
CA LEU A 68 4.15 -3.26 -7.79
C LEU A 68 5.50 -2.57 -7.66
N GLY A 69 5.73 -1.88 -6.55
CA GLY A 69 6.98 -1.18 -6.31
C GLY A 69 8.18 -2.11 -6.27
N ALA A 70 8.05 -3.25 -5.60
CA ALA A 70 9.12 -4.24 -5.51
C ALA A 70 9.46 -4.85 -6.87
N LYS A 71 8.46 -5.10 -7.69
CA LYS A 71 8.69 -5.58 -9.06
C LYS A 71 9.51 -4.58 -9.87
N LEU A 72 9.18 -3.30 -9.76
CA LEU A 72 9.91 -2.23 -10.44
C LEU A 72 11.33 -2.05 -9.91
N ALA A 73 11.55 -2.29 -8.61
CA ALA A 73 12.85 -2.16 -7.96
C ALA A 73 13.70 -3.43 -8.00
N GLY A 74 13.16 -4.55 -8.50
CA GLY A 74 13.89 -5.81 -8.59
C GLY A 74 13.90 -6.66 -7.31
N ILE A 75 13.03 -6.37 -6.35
CA ILE A 75 12.84 -7.20 -5.16
C ILE A 75 11.81 -8.27 -5.48
N SER A 76 12.20 -9.54 -5.43
CA SER A 76 11.34 -10.64 -5.89
C SER A 76 10.61 -11.40 -4.78
N ASN A 77 11.07 -11.31 -3.53
CA ASN A 77 10.52 -12.09 -2.42
C ASN A 77 9.69 -11.18 -1.49
N ILE A 78 8.38 -11.17 -1.69
CA ILE A 78 7.45 -10.35 -0.90
C ILE A 78 6.48 -11.27 -0.19
N HIS A 79 6.27 -11.04 1.12
CA HIS A 79 5.42 -11.87 1.95
C HIS A 79 4.44 -10.99 2.74
N GLY A 80 3.15 -11.11 2.43
CA GLY A 80 2.10 -10.47 3.19
C GLY A 80 1.52 -11.42 4.24
N VAL A 81 1.53 -11.00 5.49
CA VAL A 81 0.93 -11.76 6.58
C VAL A 81 -0.48 -11.22 6.83
N CYS A 82 -1.49 -12.06 6.63
CA CYS A 82 -2.89 -11.67 6.80
C CYS A 82 -3.18 -11.42 8.28
N VAL A 83 -3.71 -10.24 8.58
CA VAL A 83 -3.95 -9.83 9.97
C VAL A 83 -5.42 -9.56 10.28
N CYS A 84 -6.34 -9.58 9.33
CA CYS A 84 -7.76 -9.32 9.61
C CYS A 84 -8.70 -10.23 8.86
N ASP A 85 -8.77 -10.64 7.77
CA ASP A 85 -9.77 -11.49 7.10
C ASP A 85 -9.23 -12.88 6.74
N SER A 86 -10.09 -13.73 6.18
CA SER A 86 -9.66 -15.03 5.70
C SER A 86 -8.84 -14.89 4.41
N PRO A 87 -7.99 -15.88 4.09
CA PRO A 87 -7.23 -15.86 2.83
C PRO A 87 -8.13 -15.73 1.59
N ASP A 88 -9.31 -16.32 1.60
CA ASP A 88 -10.23 -16.26 0.46
C ASP A 88 -10.65 -14.83 0.14
N VAL A 89 -10.92 -14.02 1.16
CA VAL A 89 -11.27 -12.61 0.99
C VAL A 89 -10.11 -11.84 0.35
N PHE A 90 -8.88 -12.10 0.78
CA PHE A 90 -7.71 -11.44 0.20
C PHE A 90 -7.49 -11.81 -1.26
N TYR A 91 -7.72 -13.06 -1.63
CA TYR A 91 -7.60 -13.50 -3.02
C TYR A 91 -8.61 -12.81 -3.94
N GLU A 92 -9.78 -12.44 -3.42
CA GLU A 92 -10.77 -11.70 -4.20
C GLU A 92 -10.42 -10.22 -4.38
N HIS A 93 -9.76 -9.58 -3.39
CA HIS A 93 -9.55 -8.14 -3.35
C HIS A 93 -8.15 -7.69 -3.78
N ILE A 94 -7.20 -8.57 -3.78
CA ILE A 94 -5.83 -8.27 -4.19
C ILE A 94 -5.54 -8.81 -5.58
#